data_136a0f0e4abaac1e9353017ac759575d
#
_entry.id   136a0f0e4abaac1e9353017ac759575d
#
_cell.length_a   1.000
_cell.length_b   1.000
_cell.length_c   1.000
_cell.angle_alpha   90.00
_cell.angle_beta   90.00
_cell.angle_gamma   90.00
#
_symmetry.space_group_name_H-M   'P 1'
#
loop_
_entity.id
_entity.type
_entity.pdbx_description
1 polymer ?
#
loop_
_entity_poly.entity_id
_entity_poly.type
_entity_poly.pdbx_seq_one_letter_code
_entity_poly.pdbx_strand_id
1 'polypeptide(L)'
;AKQGCNVVVNYCHGATAAAETAALCKELGVEAVTVQADVSTAEGCKKLFEEAVNAFGRVDILVNNAGVTRDNLILRLSEEDFDTVLNANLKGAFLCCKEAARRMVRQRSGRIINLSSVVALRGNAGQANYAASKAGLIGLTKSLAKELAGRNITVNAVAPGLIETDMTAALPEAVRTGMLHSIPAGRAGKPEDVANAAAFFAAEQSSYLTGQVLCVDGGMAM
;
A
#
# COMPACT_ATOMS: atom_id res chain seq x y z
N ALA A 1 11.30 -5.29 8.56
CA ALA A 1 12.14 -6.24 9.27
C ALA A 1 13.63 -6.02 8.97
N LYS A 2 14.11 -6.11 7.73
CA LYS A 2 15.55 -5.96 7.36
C LYS A 2 16.21 -4.65 7.85
N GLN A 3 15.41 -3.63 8.14
CA GLN A 3 15.87 -2.34 8.70
C GLN A 3 15.72 -2.25 10.22
N GLY A 4 15.46 -3.37 10.92
CA GLY A 4 15.32 -3.43 12.38
C GLY A 4 13.97 -2.97 12.92
N CYS A 5 12.93 -2.86 12.07
CA CYS A 5 11.59 -2.47 12.53
C CYS A 5 10.80 -3.69 12.99
N ASN A 6 10.16 -3.62 14.14
CA ASN A 6 9.12 -4.56 14.53
C ASN A 6 7.91 -4.45 13.61
N VAL A 7 7.21 -5.55 13.35
CA VAL A 7 6.20 -5.60 12.28
C VAL A 7 4.85 -6.07 12.80
N VAL A 8 3.81 -5.32 12.48
CA VAL A 8 2.42 -5.79 12.59
C VAL A 8 1.96 -6.21 11.19
N VAL A 9 1.70 -7.50 11.03
CA VAL A 9 1.16 -8.08 9.78
C VAL A 9 -0.36 -8.12 9.89
N ASN A 10 -1.04 -7.18 9.24
CA ASN A 10 -2.50 -7.20 9.14
C ASN A 10 -2.98 -8.13 8.03
N TYR A 11 -4.05 -8.83 8.30
CA TYR A 11 -4.78 -9.63 7.31
C TYR A 11 -6.29 -9.59 7.58
N CYS A 12 -7.09 -9.68 6.54
CA CYS A 12 -8.54 -9.92 6.64
C CYS A 12 -8.83 -11.42 6.52
N HIS A 13 -8.23 -12.04 5.49
CA HIS A 13 -8.25 -13.47 5.19
C HIS A 13 -6.81 -13.98 5.03
N GLY A 14 -6.61 -15.29 5.06
CA GLY A 14 -5.28 -15.87 4.85
C GLY A 14 -4.38 -15.84 6.09
N ALA A 15 -4.87 -16.31 7.24
CA ALA A 15 -4.13 -16.38 8.49
C ALA A 15 -2.78 -17.11 8.36
N THR A 16 -2.71 -18.18 7.55
CA THR A 16 -1.48 -18.95 7.32
C THR A 16 -0.41 -18.09 6.66
N ALA A 17 -0.72 -17.40 5.57
CA ALA A 17 0.23 -16.53 4.88
C ALA A 17 0.71 -15.35 5.76
N ALA A 18 -0.19 -14.82 6.61
CA ALA A 18 0.18 -13.80 7.58
C ALA A 18 1.14 -14.34 8.65
N ALA A 19 0.91 -15.55 9.13
CA ALA A 19 1.79 -16.21 10.09
C ALA A 19 3.17 -16.52 9.50
N GLU A 20 3.23 -17.01 8.25
CA GLU A 20 4.49 -17.22 7.51
C GLU A 20 5.26 -15.91 7.36
N THR A 21 4.59 -14.81 6.98
CA THR A 21 5.21 -13.49 6.88
C THR A 21 5.78 -13.03 8.23
N ALA A 22 5.03 -13.23 9.32
CA ALA A 22 5.51 -12.88 10.65
C ALA A 22 6.71 -13.74 11.08
N ALA A 23 6.72 -15.04 10.72
CA ALA A 23 7.86 -15.92 10.98
C ALA A 23 9.12 -15.45 10.25
N LEU A 24 9.02 -15.12 8.95
CA LEU A 24 10.12 -14.55 8.17
C LEU A 24 10.65 -13.23 8.77
N CYS A 25 9.79 -12.39 9.34
CA CYS A 25 10.24 -11.19 10.04
C CYS A 25 11.06 -11.52 11.28
N LYS A 26 10.61 -12.51 12.07
CA LYS A 26 11.32 -12.97 13.29
C LYS A 26 12.69 -13.58 12.97
N GLU A 27 12.81 -14.30 11.87
CA GLU A 27 14.11 -14.82 11.38
C GLU A 27 15.11 -13.70 11.08
N LEU A 28 14.65 -12.50 10.77
CA LEU A 28 15.47 -11.31 10.57
C LEU A 28 15.83 -10.59 11.90
N GLY A 29 15.46 -11.14 13.04
CA GLY A 29 15.85 -10.63 14.37
C GLY A 29 14.96 -9.53 14.92
N VAL A 30 13.73 -9.34 14.37
CA VAL A 30 12.76 -8.38 14.89
C VAL A 30 11.52 -9.08 15.45
N GLU A 31 10.76 -8.40 16.30
CA GLU A 31 9.47 -8.88 16.75
C GLU A 31 8.40 -8.69 15.67
N ALA A 32 7.51 -9.66 15.54
CA ALA A 32 6.39 -9.59 14.61
C ALA A 32 5.13 -10.21 15.21
N VAL A 33 3.99 -9.54 15.01
CA VAL A 33 2.67 -10.02 15.42
C VAL A 33 1.71 -9.98 14.23
N THR A 34 0.72 -10.88 14.22
CA THR A 34 -0.34 -10.89 13.23
C THR A 34 -1.63 -10.35 13.84
N VAL A 35 -2.35 -9.51 13.09
CA VAL A 35 -3.65 -8.97 13.54
C VAL A 35 -4.70 -9.18 12.46
N GLN A 36 -5.73 -9.96 12.77
CA GLN A 36 -6.89 -10.08 11.90
C GLN A 36 -7.81 -8.86 12.06
N ALA A 37 -7.89 -8.06 11.01
CA ALA A 37 -8.78 -6.89 10.96
C ALA A 37 -9.13 -6.54 9.52
N ASP A 38 -10.40 -6.22 9.28
CA ASP A 38 -10.86 -5.66 8.01
C ASP A 38 -10.66 -4.15 8.02
N VAL A 39 -9.66 -3.68 7.30
CA VAL A 39 -9.31 -2.25 7.20
C VAL A 39 -10.32 -1.42 6.40
N SER A 40 -11.25 -2.04 5.69
CA SER A 40 -12.36 -1.32 5.03
C SER A 40 -13.37 -0.75 6.02
N THR A 41 -13.30 -1.15 7.30
CA THR A 41 -14.19 -0.74 8.40
C THR A 41 -13.45 0.10 9.44
N ALA A 42 -14.17 1.03 10.07
CA ALA A 42 -13.59 1.87 11.13
C ALA A 42 -13.21 1.04 12.37
N GLU A 43 -14.03 0.03 12.71
CA GLU A 43 -13.76 -0.88 13.83
C GLU A 43 -12.50 -1.72 13.58
N GLY A 44 -12.36 -2.28 12.38
CA GLY A 44 -11.18 -3.06 12.01
C GLY A 44 -9.90 -2.23 12.06
N CYS A 45 -9.91 -1.01 11.54
CA CYS A 45 -8.79 -0.10 11.66
C CYS A 45 -8.47 0.22 13.12
N LYS A 46 -9.48 0.57 13.94
CA LYS A 46 -9.27 0.86 15.36
C LYS A 46 -8.63 -0.33 16.08
N LYS A 47 -9.17 -1.54 15.90
CA LYS A 47 -8.62 -2.78 16.46
C LYS A 47 -7.16 -2.97 16.06
N LEU A 48 -6.85 -2.84 14.75
CA LEU A 48 -5.48 -3.01 14.24
C LEU A 48 -4.49 -2.09 14.95
N PHE A 49 -4.82 -0.81 15.09
CA PHE A 49 -3.93 0.15 15.71
C PHE A 49 -3.86 0.04 17.23
N GLU A 50 -4.91 -0.43 17.90
CA GLU A 50 -4.88 -0.76 19.32
C GLU A 50 -3.96 -1.94 19.59
N GLU A 51 -4.08 -3.03 18.81
CA GLU A 51 -3.19 -4.19 18.92
C GLU A 51 -1.73 -3.84 18.61
N ALA A 52 -1.48 -2.97 17.62
CA ALA A 52 -0.13 -2.50 17.32
C ALA A 52 0.49 -1.74 18.50
N VAL A 53 -0.29 -0.86 19.16
CA VAL A 53 0.17 -0.12 20.33
C VAL A 53 0.33 -1.04 21.54
N ASN A 54 -0.56 -2.01 21.74
CA ASN A 54 -0.45 -2.99 22.81
C ASN A 54 0.84 -3.83 22.66
N ALA A 55 1.20 -4.21 21.43
CA ALA A 55 2.38 -5.02 21.18
C ALA A 55 3.69 -4.21 21.28
N PHE A 56 3.74 -2.99 20.77
CA PHE A 56 4.99 -2.24 20.56
C PHE A 56 5.01 -0.83 21.16
N GLY A 57 3.93 -0.39 21.80
CA GLY A 57 3.84 0.91 22.47
C GLY A 57 3.64 2.11 21.53
N ARG A 58 3.95 1.99 20.23
CA ARG A 58 3.93 3.08 19.25
C ARG A 58 3.70 2.57 17.82
N VAL A 59 3.42 3.50 16.91
CA VAL A 59 3.35 3.24 15.48
C VAL A 59 4.18 4.30 14.75
N ASP A 60 5.28 3.89 14.14
CA ASP A 60 6.20 4.79 13.44
C ASP A 60 5.98 4.83 11.94
N ILE A 61 5.62 3.69 11.37
CA ILE A 61 5.47 3.51 9.93
C ILE A 61 4.13 2.85 9.66
N LEU A 62 3.36 3.43 8.75
CA LEU A 62 2.17 2.82 8.15
C LEU A 62 2.44 2.57 6.67
N VAL A 63 2.24 1.32 6.22
CA VAL A 63 2.22 0.96 4.81
C VAL A 63 0.81 0.51 4.43
N ASN A 64 0.09 1.32 3.69
CA ASN A 64 -1.22 0.96 3.13
C ASN A 64 -1.01 0.14 1.86
N ASN A 65 -0.90 -1.17 2.02
CA ASN A 65 -0.70 -2.13 0.93
C ASN A 65 -1.99 -2.90 0.58
N ALA A 66 -2.92 -3.04 1.51
CA ALA A 66 -4.17 -3.76 1.29
C ALA A 66 -4.91 -3.23 0.06
N GLY A 67 -5.38 -4.14 -0.79
CA GLY A 67 -6.11 -3.76 -1.99
C GLY A 67 -6.65 -4.97 -2.74
N VAL A 68 -7.72 -4.72 -3.48
CA VAL A 68 -8.40 -5.71 -4.32
C VAL A 68 -8.66 -5.14 -5.71
N THR A 69 -8.87 -6.02 -6.67
CA THR A 69 -9.36 -5.68 -8.01
C THR A 69 -10.70 -6.36 -8.28
N ARG A 70 -11.53 -5.71 -9.08
CA ARG A 70 -12.78 -6.26 -9.64
C ARG A 70 -12.89 -5.69 -11.05
N ASP A 71 -12.11 -6.28 -11.97
CA ASP A 71 -11.91 -5.75 -13.31
C ASP A 71 -13.09 -6.12 -14.22
N ASN A 72 -13.65 -5.12 -14.88
CA ASN A 72 -14.66 -5.32 -15.93
C ASN A 72 -14.77 -4.06 -16.81
N LEU A 73 -15.21 -4.22 -18.06
CA LEU A 73 -15.51 -3.09 -18.93
C LEU A 73 -16.65 -2.25 -18.33
N ILE A 74 -16.63 -0.94 -18.55
CA ILE A 74 -17.53 0.01 -17.90
C ILE A 74 -19.02 -0.36 -18.05
N LEU A 75 -19.42 -0.91 -19.17
CA LEU A 75 -20.82 -1.33 -19.42
C LEU A 75 -21.24 -2.57 -18.60
N ARG A 76 -20.28 -3.29 -18.00
CA ARG A 76 -20.52 -4.51 -17.23
C ARG A 76 -20.04 -4.40 -15.79
N LEU A 77 -19.35 -3.31 -15.45
CA LEU A 77 -18.87 -3.06 -14.09
C LEU A 77 -20.07 -2.75 -13.20
N SER A 78 -20.30 -3.57 -12.19
CA SER A 78 -21.39 -3.37 -11.24
C SER A 78 -21.06 -2.27 -10.22
N GLU A 79 -22.08 -1.64 -9.65
CA GLU A 79 -21.93 -0.70 -8.53
C GLU A 79 -21.29 -1.40 -7.32
N GLU A 80 -21.68 -2.64 -7.03
CA GLU A 80 -21.10 -3.45 -5.95
C GLU A 80 -19.60 -3.68 -6.11
N ASP A 81 -19.13 -4.00 -7.33
CA ASP A 81 -17.70 -4.17 -7.62
C ASP A 81 -16.95 -2.84 -7.52
N PHE A 82 -17.58 -1.75 -7.97
CA PHE A 82 -17.02 -0.41 -7.81
C PHE A 82 -16.84 -0.06 -6.34
N ASP A 83 -17.88 -0.19 -5.53
CA ASP A 83 -17.86 0.11 -4.10
C ASP A 83 -16.90 -0.80 -3.33
N THR A 84 -16.86 -2.09 -3.66
CA THR A 84 -15.92 -3.04 -3.04
C THR A 84 -14.47 -2.56 -3.21
N VAL A 85 -14.10 -2.16 -4.43
CA VAL A 85 -12.75 -1.69 -4.72
C VAL A 85 -12.46 -0.36 -4.04
N LEU A 86 -13.38 0.60 -4.08
CA LEU A 86 -13.18 1.88 -3.41
C LEU A 86 -13.12 1.74 -1.89
N ASN A 87 -13.98 0.91 -1.30
CA ASN A 87 -14.00 0.69 0.14
C ASN A 87 -12.70 0.03 0.63
N ALA A 88 -12.20 -1.00 -0.06
CA ALA A 88 -10.96 -1.66 0.33
C ALA A 88 -9.73 -0.77 0.09
N ASN A 89 -9.57 -0.24 -1.14
CA ASN A 89 -8.33 0.38 -1.57
C ASN A 89 -8.17 1.83 -1.10
N LEU A 90 -9.26 2.61 -1.10
CA LEU A 90 -9.20 4.05 -0.80
C LEU A 90 -9.73 4.38 0.60
N LYS A 91 -10.96 3.96 0.91
CA LYS A 91 -11.55 4.23 2.23
C LYS A 91 -10.76 3.53 3.33
N GLY A 92 -10.34 2.28 3.13
CA GLY A 92 -9.50 1.55 4.08
C GLY A 92 -8.19 2.28 4.37
N ALA A 93 -7.49 2.71 3.33
CA ALA A 93 -6.27 3.50 3.49
C ALA A 93 -6.52 4.83 4.21
N PHE A 94 -7.62 5.53 3.90
CA PHE A 94 -8.02 6.74 4.62
C PHE A 94 -8.25 6.48 6.12
N LEU A 95 -8.96 5.41 6.47
CA LEU A 95 -9.21 5.03 7.86
C LEU A 95 -7.92 4.69 8.60
N CYS A 96 -7.03 3.92 7.98
CA CYS A 96 -5.71 3.63 8.53
C CYS A 96 -4.86 4.90 8.69
N CYS A 97 -4.83 5.79 7.70
CA CYS A 97 -4.15 7.08 7.81
C CYS A 97 -4.68 7.92 8.98
N LYS A 98 -6.00 7.95 9.18
CA LYS A 98 -6.65 8.66 10.29
C LYS A 98 -6.20 8.11 11.65
N GLU A 99 -6.17 6.79 11.80
CA GLU A 99 -5.71 6.15 13.04
C GLU A 99 -4.20 6.33 13.28
N ALA A 100 -3.38 6.25 12.22
CA ALA A 100 -1.95 6.53 12.29
C ALA A 100 -1.70 8.00 12.68
N ALA A 101 -2.34 8.94 12.00
CA ALA A 101 -2.16 10.38 12.23
C ALA A 101 -2.48 10.77 13.68
N ARG A 102 -3.54 10.22 14.30
CA ARG A 102 -3.88 10.46 15.71
C ARG A 102 -2.73 10.14 16.68
N ARG A 103 -1.96 9.11 16.37
CA ARG A 103 -0.82 8.65 17.17
C ARG A 103 0.45 9.40 16.81
N MET A 104 0.77 9.47 15.53
CA MET A 104 1.99 10.08 15.00
C MET A 104 2.06 11.61 15.31
N VAL A 105 0.91 12.31 15.32
CA VAL A 105 0.85 13.73 15.70
C VAL A 105 1.28 13.94 17.16
N ARG A 106 0.89 13.06 18.07
CA ARG A 106 1.33 13.09 19.48
C ARG A 106 2.81 12.70 19.63
N GLN A 107 3.26 11.71 18.83
CA GLN A 107 4.66 11.28 18.77
C GLN A 107 5.57 12.36 18.14
N ARG A 108 5.02 13.31 17.35
CA ARG A 108 5.74 14.27 16.51
C ARG A 108 6.73 13.60 15.55
N SER A 109 6.39 12.43 15.09
CA SER A 109 7.15 11.60 14.15
C SER A 109 6.25 10.57 13.50
N GLY A 110 6.45 10.28 12.21
CA GLY A 110 5.74 9.24 11.50
C GLY A 110 6.07 9.18 10.02
N ARG A 111 5.82 8.01 9.43
CA ARG A 111 5.97 7.76 7.99
C ARG A 111 4.73 7.04 7.48
N ILE A 112 4.06 7.58 6.47
CA ILE A 112 2.90 6.95 5.84
C ILE A 112 3.24 6.72 4.38
N ILE A 113 3.14 5.46 3.95
CA ILE A 113 3.41 5.03 2.57
C ILE A 113 2.15 4.38 1.99
N ASN A 114 1.61 4.95 0.93
CA ASN A 114 0.43 4.45 0.24
C ASN A 114 0.83 3.71 -1.03
N LEU A 115 0.42 2.45 -1.19
CA LEU A 115 0.62 1.68 -2.42
C LEU A 115 -0.45 2.06 -3.44
N SER A 116 -0.08 2.97 -4.37
CA SER A 116 -0.87 3.34 -5.53
C SER A 116 -0.65 2.34 -6.69
N SER A 117 -0.61 2.80 -7.91
CA SER A 117 -0.32 2.02 -9.13
C SER A 117 -0.03 2.97 -10.29
N VAL A 118 0.71 2.54 -11.29
CA VAL A 118 0.81 3.25 -12.59
C VAL A 118 -0.54 3.38 -13.28
N VAL A 119 -1.49 2.48 -13.00
CA VAL A 119 -2.87 2.57 -13.49
C VAL A 119 -3.57 3.85 -13.00
N ALA A 120 -3.19 4.37 -11.84
CA ALA A 120 -3.67 5.65 -11.33
C ALA A 120 -3.22 6.85 -12.18
N LEU A 121 -2.11 6.72 -12.90
CA LEU A 121 -1.49 7.79 -13.68
C LEU A 121 -1.92 7.77 -15.15
N ARG A 122 -2.05 6.56 -15.72
CA ARG A 122 -2.29 6.39 -17.18
C ARG A 122 -3.65 5.77 -17.51
N GLY A 123 -4.38 5.24 -16.52
CA GLY A 123 -5.59 4.46 -16.76
C GLY A 123 -5.29 3.06 -17.29
N ASN A 124 -6.29 2.20 -17.27
CA ASN A 124 -6.29 0.91 -17.96
C ASN A 124 -7.72 0.50 -18.28
N ALA A 125 -7.98 0.02 -19.50
CA ALA A 125 -9.30 -0.46 -19.89
C ALA A 125 -9.73 -1.63 -18.99
N GLY A 126 -10.98 -1.60 -18.53
CA GLY A 126 -11.52 -2.60 -17.60
C GLY A 126 -11.20 -2.37 -16.13
N GLN A 127 -10.46 -1.33 -15.76
CA GLN A 127 -10.03 -1.03 -14.39
C GLN A 127 -10.49 0.36 -13.91
N ALA A 128 -11.65 0.83 -14.33
CA ALA A 128 -12.13 2.16 -13.97
C ALA A 128 -12.25 2.37 -12.45
N ASN A 129 -12.76 1.38 -11.71
CA ASN A 129 -12.85 1.37 -10.24
C ASN A 129 -11.46 1.34 -9.58
N TYR A 130 -10.58 0.46 -10.04
CA TYR A 130 -9.22 0.33 -9.52
C TYR A 130 -8.40 1.61 -9.79
N ALA A 131 -8.43 2.13 -11.03
CA ALA A 131 -7.79 3.38 -11.39
C ALA A 131 -8.26 4.55 -10.51
N ALA A 132 -9.58 4.70 -10.33
CA ALA A 132 -10.17 5.72 -9.48
C ALA A 132 -9.69 5.58 -8.02
N SER A 133 -9.69 4.36 -7.47
CA SER A 133 -9.24 4.11 -6.09
C SER A 133 -7.77 4.46 -5.89
N LYS A 134 -6.90 4.06 -6.83
CA LYS A 134 -5.45 4.31 -6.76
C LYS A 134 -5.08 5.76 -7.08
N ALA A 135 -5.84 6.45 -7.93
CA ALA A 135 -5.71 7.89 -8.13
C ALA A 135 -6.17 8.68 -6.89
N GLY A 136 -7.25 8.24 -6.25
CA GLY A 136 -7.70 8.81 -4.97
C GLY A 136 -6.62 8.73 -3.88
N LEU A 137 -5.82 7.65 -3.83
CA LEU A 137 -4.69 7.54 -2.91
C LEU A 137 -3.61 8.60 -3.17
N ILE A 138 -3.38 8.99 -4.42
CA ILE A 138 -2.44 10.07 -4.76
C ILE A 138 -2.94 11.41 -4.22
N GLY A 139 -4.22 11.71 -4.40
CA GLY A 139 -4.86 12.90 -3.84
C GLY A 139 -4.80 12.93 -2.31
N LEU A 140 -5.15 11.80 -1.66
CA LEU A 140 -5.07 11.60 -0.21
C LEU A 140 -3.64 11.82 0.30
N THR A 141 -2.64 11.22 -0.36
CA THR A 141 -1.22 11.37 -0.03
C THR A 141 -0.80 12.84 -0.01
N LYS A 142 -1.11 13.60 -1.07
CA LYS A 142 -0.73 15.02 -1.19
C LYS A 142 -1.41 15.91 -0.15
N SER A 143 -2.67 15.63 0.16
CA SER A 143 -3.43 16.39 1.16
C SER A 143 -2.88 16.15 2.56
N LEU A 144 -2.69 14.88 2.94
CA LEU A 144 -2.14 14.53 4.26
C LEU A 144 -0.69 14.98 4.43
N ALA A 145 0.12 14.96 3.36
CA ALA A 145 1.48 15.47 3.38
C ALA A 145 1.52 16.95 3.82
N LYS A 146 0.63 17.78 3.26
CA LYS A 146 0.54 19.20 3.64
C LYS A 146 0.03 19.38 5.07
N GLU A 147 -0.93 18.60 5.50
CA GLU A 147 -1.55 18.69 6.82
C GLU A 147 -0.60 18.26 7.95
N LEU A 148 0.21 17.23 7.70
CA LEU A 148 0.99 16.55 8.73
C LEU A 148 2.47 16.94 8.77
N ALA A 149 2.98 17.63 7.76
CA ALA A 149 4.40 18.01 7.66
C ALA A 149 4.90 18.80 8.89
N GLY A 150 4.09 19.72 9.41
CA GLY A 150 4.42 20.51 10.61
C GLY A 150 4.57 19.67 11.90
N ARG A 151 4.26 18.38 11.84
CA ARG A 151 4.40 17.41 12.94
C ARG A 151 5.51 16.40 12.69
N ASN A 152 6.39 16.65 11.71
CA ASN A 152 7.47 15.75 11.31
C ASN A 152 6.94 14.37 10.83
N ILE A 153 5.80 14.37 10.14
CA ILE A 153 5.19 13.19 9.55
C ILE A 153 5.26 13.36 8.04
N THR A 154 5.84 12.39 7.34
CA THR A 154 5.85 12.37 5.89
C THR A 154 4.79 11.41 5.35
N VAL A 155 4.18 11.76 4.24
CA VAL A 155 3.18 10.93 3.56
C VAL A 155 3.55 10.86 2.08
N ASN A 156 3.86 9.67 1.59
CA ASN A 156 4.29 9.44 0.22
C ASN A 156 3.53 8.26 -0.42
N ALA A 157 3.57 8.17 -1.71
CA ALA A 157 2.98 7.05 -2.46
C ALA A 157 4.05 6.35 -3.30
N VAL A 158 3.93 5.04 -3.40
CA VAL A 158 4.65 4.22 -4.39
C VAL A 158 3.63 3.79 -5.44
N ALA A 159 3.97 3.91 -6.72
CA ALA A 159 3.14 3.52 -7.85
C ALA A 159 3.81 2.37 -8.62
N PRO A 160 3.55 1.11 -8.26
CA PRO A 160 4.10 -0.03 -8.97
C PRO A 160 3.52 -0.17 -10.38
N GLY A 161 4.36 -0.66 -11.31
CA GLY A 161 3.96 -1.15 -12.62
C GLY A 161 3.52 -2.61 -12.57
N LEU A 162 3.94 -3.39 -13.59
CA LEU A 162 3.74 -4.84 -13.61
C LEU A 162 4.74 -5.50 -12.65
N ILE A 163 4.25 -6.11 -11.58
CA ILE A 163 5.06 -6.80 -10.56
C ILE A 163 4.70 -8.29 -10.55
N GLU A 164 5.71 -9.14 -10.48
CA GLU A 164 5.54 -10.60 -10.37
C GLU A 164 4.90 -10.96 -9.02
N THR A 165 3.62 -11.28 -9.04
CA THR A 165 2.80 -11.67 -7.88
C THR A 165 1.81 -12.74 -8.31
N ASP A 166 1.17 -13.44 -7.38
CA ASP A 166 0.11 -14.40 -7.68
C ASP A 166 -1.00 -13.78 -8.53
N MET A 167 -1.33 -12.51 -8.29
CA MET A 167 -2.33 -11.78 -9.06
C MET A 167 -1.92 -11.63 -10.54
N THR A 168 -0.66 -11.33 -10.81
CA THR A 168 -0.15 -11.15 -12.19
C THR A 168 0.22 -12.47 -12.85
N ALA A 169 0.55 -13.50 -12.07
CA ALA A 169 0.76 -14.86 -12.57
C ALA A 169 -0.53 -15.48 -13.11
N ALA A 170 -1.69 -15.09 -12.59
CA ALA A 170 -3.01 -15.55 -13.06
C ALA A 170 -3.46 -14.91 -14.39
N LEU A 171 -2.74 -13.91 -14.92
CA LEU A 171 -3.07 -13.26 -16.18
C LEU A 171 -2.81 -14.20 -17.38
N PRO A 172 -3.65 -14.17 -18.44
CA PRO A 172 -3.37 -14.87 -19.67
C PRO A 172 -2.01 -14.47 -20.25
N GLU A 173 -1.27 -15.45 -20.81
CA GLU A 173 0.10 -15.21 -21.29
C GLU A 173 0.18 -14.10 -22.36
N ALA A 174 -0.78 -14.03 -23.27
CA ALA A 174 -0.85 -12.98 -24.27
C ALA A 174 -0.96 -11.57 -23.65
N VAL A 175 -1.74 -11.42 -22.56
CA VAL A 175 -1.89 -10.15 -21.83
C VAL A 175 -0.57 -9.80 -21.14
N ARG A 176 0.03 -10.77 -20.45
CA ARG A 176 1.31 -10.58 -19.76
C ARG A 176 2.43 -10.19 -20.74
N THR A 177 2.52 -10.87 -21.87
CA THR A 177 3.50 -10.55 -22.94
C THR A 177 3.27 -9.15 -23.50
N GLY A 178 2.03 -8.77 -23.77
CA GLY A 178 1.68 -7.41 -24.21
C GLY A 178 2.10 -6.33 -23.20
N MET A 179 1.87 -6.59 -21.89
CA MET A 179 2.32 -5.68 -20.84
C MET A 179 3.85 -5.59 -20.76
N LEU A 180 4.56 -6.70 -20.85
CA LEU A 180 6.03 -6.73 -20.85
C LEU A 180 6.63 -5.88 -21.98
N HIS A 181 6.06 -5.93 -23.18
CA HIS A 181 6.51 -5.11 -24.33
C HIS A 181 6.33 -3.59 -24.05
N SER A 182 5.42 -3.20 -23.17
CA SER A 182 5.22 -1.78 -22.81
C SER A 182 6.19 -1.27 -21.73
N ILE A 183 7.07 -2.15 -21.21
CA ILE A 183 8.04 -1.80 -20.16
C ILE A 183 9.42 -1.54 -20.80
N PRO A 184 9.93 -0.32 -20.79
CA PRO A 184 11.25 -0.01 -21.37
C PRO A 184 12.40 -0.84 -20.76
N ALA A 185 12.32 -1.18 -19.47
CA ALA A 185 13.29 -2.03 -18.80
C ALA A 185 13.26 -3.51 -19.25
N GLY A 186 12.29 -3.92 -20.09
CA GLY A 186 12.18 -5.26 -20.69
C GLY A 186 11.83 -6.39 -19.72
N ARG A 187 11.46 -6.09 -18.48
CA ARG A 187 11.08 -7.08 -17.47
C ARG A 187 9.97 -6.57 -16.56
N ALA A 188 9.23 -7.49 -15.96
CA ALA A 188 8.41 -7.17 -14.80
C ALA A 188 9.30 -6.83 -13.58
N GLY A 189 8.78 -6.03 -12.67
CA GLY A 189 9.38 -5.81 -11.37
C GLY A 189 9.12 -6.99 -10.43
N LYS A 190 9.93 -7.08 -9.37
CA LYS A 190 9.73 -8.03 -8.29
C LYS A 190 9.10 -7.33 -7.07
N PRO A 191 8.44 -8.06 -6.15
CA PRO A 191 7.95 -7.47 -4.89
C PRO A 191 9.02 -6.69 -4.14
N GLU A 192 10.28 -7.15 -4.19
CA GLU A 192 11.42 -6.49 -3.56
C GLU A 192 11.72 -5.11 -4.16
N ASP A 193 11.49 -4.89 -5.46
CA ASP A 193 11.67 -3.59 -6.10
C ASP A 193 10.72 -2.55 -5.46
N VAL A 194 9.47 -2.95 -5.19
CA VAL A 194 8.46 -2.11 -4.52
C VAL A 194 8.78 -1.93 -3.03
N ALA A 195 9.19 -3.01 -2.35
CA ALA A 195 9.55 -2.97 -0.94
C ALA A 195 10.74 -2.04 -0.68
N ASN A 196 11.74 -2.02 -1.57
CA ASN A 196 12.88 -1.11 -1.48
C ASN A 196 12.44 0.37 -1.59
N ALA A 197 11.50 0.70 -2.47
CA ALA A 197 10.96 2.06 -2.57
C ALA A 197 10.16 2.45 -1.32
N ALA A 198 9.36 1.53 -0.77
CA ALA A 198 8.65 1.75 0.48
C ALA A 198 9.63 1.94 1.65
N ALA A 199 10.68 1.13 1.74
CA ALA A 199 11.72 1.24 2.75
C ALA A 199 12.52 2.55 2.63
N PHE A 200 12.78 3.02 1.41
CA PHE A 200 13.39 4.32 1.17
C PHE A 200 12.55 5.46 1.75
N PHE A 201 11.22 5.49 1.53
CA PHE A 201 10.35 6.50 2.12
C PHE A 201 10.20 6.35 3.64
N ALA A 202 10.34 5.15 4.19
CA ALA A 202 10.27 4.89 5.61
C ALA A 202 11.51 5.34 6.38
N ALA A 203 12.66 5.44 5.72
CA ALA A 203 13.94 5.76 6.33
C ALA A 203 14.00 7.19 6.87
N GLU A 204 14.79 7.41 7.92
CA GLU A 204 15.02 8.75 8.52
C GLU A 204 15.62 9.74 7.53
N GLN A 205 16.50 9.28 6.66
CA GLN A 205 17.17 10.07 5.62
C GLN A 205 16.17 10.67 4.62
N SER A 206 14.97 10.10 4.52
CA SER A 206 13.87 10.58 3.66
C SER A 206 12.96 11.60 4.35
N SER A 207 13.35 12.16 5.49
CA SER A 207 12.51 13.04 6.32
C SER A 207 12.09 14.35 5.62
N TYR A 208 12.77 14.76 4.56
CA TYR A 208 12.41 15.95 3.76
C TYR A 208 11.57 15.61 2.52
N LEU A 209 11.26 14.31 2.30
CA LEU A 209 10.44 13.83 1.18
C LEU A 209 9.01 13.61 1.66
N THR A 210 8.09 14.46 1.21
CA THR A 210 6.65 14.30 1.50
C THR A 210 5.80 14.75 0.31
N GLY A 211 4.63 14.12 0.15
CA GLY A 211 3.71 14.37 -0.96
C GLY A 211 4.16 13.80 -2.30
N GLN A 212 5.20 12.97 -2.33
CA GLN A 212 5.78 12.41 -3.55
C GLN A 212 5.03 11.15 -4.00
N VAL A 213 5.07 10.91 -5.31
CA VAL A 213 4.61 9.67 -5.95
C VAL A 213 5.81 9.11 -6.72
N LEU A 214 6.33 7.98 -6.25
CA LEU A 214 7.46 7.30 -6.88
C LEU A 214 6.98 6.11 -7.69
N CYS A 215 7.17 6.17 -9.01
CA CYS A 215 6.91 5.03 -9.89
C CYS A 215 8.00 3.97 -9.71
N VAL A 216 7.58 2.69 -9.61
CA VAL A 216 8.44 1.51 -9.59
C VAL A 216 7.93 0.60 -10.69
N ASP A 217 8.26 0.93 -11.93
CA ASP A 217 7.54 0.42 -13.09
C ASP A 217 8.40 0.11 -14.32
N GLY A 218 9.72 0.25 -14.21
CA GLY A 218 10.64 0.03 -15.32
C GLY A 218 10.45 0.99 -16.50
N GLY A 219 9.83 2.16 -16.25
CA GLY A 219 9.53 3.17 -17.26
C GLY A 219 8.16 3.01 -17.94
N MET A 220 7.30 2.13 -17.45
CA MET A 220 6.00 1.82 -18.05
C MET A 220 5.04 3.03 -18.10
N ALA A 221 5.17 3.99 -17.20
CA ALA A 221 4.31 5.17 -17.08
C ALA A 221 4.98 6.49 -17.54
N MET A 222 6.09 6.39 -18.27
CA MET A 222 6.72 7.54 -18.89
C MET A 222 5.96 8.01 -20.14
#